data_93f791d532b72e19d368b8a45339c504
#
_entry.id   93f791d532b72e19d368b8a45339c504
#
_cell.length_a   1.000
_cell.length_b   1.000
_cell.length_c   1.000
_cell.angle_alpha   90.00
_cell.angle_beta   90.00
_cell.angle_gamma   90.00
#
_symmetry.space_group_name_H-M   'P 1'
#
loop_
_entity.id
_entity.type
_entity.pdbx_description
1 polymer ?
#
loop_
_entity_poly.entity_id
_entity_poly.type
_entity_poly.pdbx_seq_one_letter_code
_entity_poly.pdbx_strand_id
1 'polypeptide(L)'
;MNATTHIAERCVALGSSTLYEASGLACSVDPDIRSLWAGATLAAPAFPLVCSPGDNLSIHIAMERAPRGSVLVVATGNFVAGYWGEVLTVAAEVAGIVGLVIDGGVRDVAAMTRRRFPVFTRGVSVRGTIKASSPSVGQAMLFGGAPVAAGDMVVADDDGVIIVPAAELERSLAAAEARASKEAEMMARLSQGETTMDLLGLSAWRERV
;
A
#
# COMPACT_ATOMS: atom_id res chain seq x y z
N MET A 1 -16.37 -10.01 14.13
CA MET A 1 -15.46 -9.33 13.17
C MET A 1 -16.30 -8.48 12.23
N ASN A 2 -15.88 -7.26 11.95
CA ASN A 2 -16.58 -6.39 11.00
C ASN A 2 -16.23 -6.84 9.56
N ALA A 3 -17.15 -6.66 8.60
CA ALA A 3 -16.95 -7.04 7.18
C ALA A 3 -15.65 -6.46 6.59
N THR A 4 -15.31 -5.22 6.94
CA THR A 4 -14.06 -4.55 6.51
C THR A 4 -12.81 -5.27 7.01
N THR A 5 -12.81 -5.77 8.26
CA THR A 5 -11.68 -6.51 8.82
C THR A 5 -11.45 -7.82 8.07
N HIS A 6 -12.51 -8.55 7.74
CA HIS A 6 -12.41 -9.80 6.98
C HIS A 6 -11.87 -9.57 5.55
N ILE A 7 -12.29 -8.50 4.89
CA ILE A 7 -11.77 -8.12 3.57
C ILE A 7 -10.27 -7.77 3.65
N ALA A 8 -9.87 -7.00 4.65
CA ALA A 8 -8.47 -6.65 4.84
C ALA A 8 -7.58 -7.88 5.08
N GLU A 9 -8.04 -8.84 5.89
CA GLU A 9 -7.34 -10.10 6.12
C GLU A 9 -7.16 -10.92 4.83
N ARG A 10 -8.19 -10.98 3.97
CA ARG A 10 -8.10 -11.63 2.65
C ARG A 10 -7.07 -10.92 1.75
N CYS A 11 -7.09 -9.59 1.71
CA CYS A 11 -6.11 -8.82 0.95
C CYS A 11 -4.67 -9.08 1.40
N VAL A 12 -4.42 -9.08 2.71
CA VAL A 12 -3.09 -9.37 3.27
C VAL A 12 -2.64 -10.79 2.95
N ALA A 13 -3.55 -11.77 3.05
CA ALA A 13 -3.23 -13.17 2.76
C ALA A 13 -2.87 -13.43 1.29
N LEU A 14 -3.49 -12.68 0.35
CA LEU A 14 -3.22 -12.78 -1.08
C LEU A 14 -1.95 -12.03 -1.49
N GLY A 15 -1.63 -10.93 -0.81
CA GLY A 15 -0.50 -10.06 -1.12
C GLY A 15 -0.77 -9.09 -2.28
N SER A 16 0.10 -8.06 -2.36
CA SER A 16 -0.04 -6.99 -3.34
C SER A 16 0.16 -7.50 -4.78
N SER A 17 1.16 -8.35 -5.02
CA SER A 17 1.50 -8.88 -6.34
C SER A 17 0.39 -9.74 -6.94
N THR A 18 -0.17 -10.69 -6.16
CA THR A 18 -1.25 -11.57 -6.63
C THR A 18 -2.51 -10.78 -6.95
N LEU A 19 -2.87 -9.83 -6.08
CA LEU A 19 -4.01 -8.95 -6.30
C LEU A 19 -3.83 -8.04 -7.53
N TYR A 20 -2.64 -7.46 -7.72
CA TYR A 20 -2.34 -6.64 -8.88
C TYR A 20 -2.53 -7.40 -10.18
N GLU A 21 -1.86 -8.55 -10.32
CA GLU A 21 -1.92 -9.35 -11.54
C GLU A 21 -3.33 -9.89 -11.82
N ALA A 22 -4.04 -10.35 -10.77
CA ALA A 22 -5.38 -10.90 -10.93
C ALA A 22 -6.44 -9.84 -11.25
N SER A 23 -6.28 -8.62 -10.75
CA SER A 23 -7.23 -7.53 -10.98
C SER A 23 -7.28 -7.07 -12.43
N GLY A 24 -6.16 -7.12 -13.14
CA GLY A 24 -5.98 -6.56 -14.48
C GLY A 24 -6.07 -5.03 -14.52
N LEU A 25 -5.95 -4.36 -13.36
CA LEU A 25 -6.04 -2.91 -13.22
C LEU A 25 -4.65 -2.26 -13.23
N ALA A 26 -4.55 -1.04 -13.75
CA ALA A 26 -3.34 -0.21 -13.61
C ALA A 26 -3.38 0.51 -12.24
N CYS A 27 -3.26 -0.27 -11.16
CA CYS A 27 -3.44 0.21 -9.78
C CYS A 27 -2.16 0.14 -8.93
N SER A 28 -1.01 -0.18 -9.53
CA SER A 28 0.28 -0.16 -8.83
C SER A 28 0.75 1.28 -8.60
N VAL A 29 1.33 1.51 -7.43
CA VAL A 29 1.96 2.78 -7.06
C VAL A 29 3.43 2.74 -7.46
N ASP A 30 4.03 3.92 -7.63
CA ASP A 30 5.46 4.12 -7.92
C ASP A 30 6.34 3.17 -7.08
N PRO A 31 7.19 2.34 -7.72
CA PRO A 31 8.00 1.33 -7.05
C PRO A 31 9.07 1.89 -6.10
N ASP A 32 9.33 3.19 -6.13
CA ASP A 32 10.22 3.84 -5.15
C ASP A 32 9.57 4.01 -3.76
N ILE A 33 8.24 3.81 -3.66
CA ILE A 33 7.54 3.81 -2.37
C ILE A 33 7.61 2.40 -1.77
N ARG A 34 8.40 2.25 -0.72
CA ARG A 34 8.75 0.96 -0.12
C ARG A 34 8.38 0.88 1.37
N SER A 35 8.26 -0.34 1.85
CA SER A 35 8.12 -0.61 3.28
C SER A 35 9.29 0.00 4.07
N LEU A 36 8.99 0.66 5.19
CA LEU A 36 9.99 1.24 6.07
C LEU A 36 10.78 0.16 6.85
N TRP A 37 10.17 -0.98 7.06
CA TRP A 37 10.76 -2.14 7.73
C TRP A 37 10.25 -3.45 7.11
N ALA A 38 11.12 -4.45 7.03
CA ALA A 38 10.84 -5.72 6.39
C ALA A 38 9.68 -6.48 7.06
N GLY A 39 8.76 -6.99 6.24
CA GLY A 39 7.57 -7.70 6.69
C GLY A 39 6.43 -6.77 7.13
N ALA A 40 6.50 -5.47 6.84
CA ALA A 40 5.36 -4.59 7.01
C ALA A 40 4.26 -4.96 6.02
N THR A 41 3.04 -5.19 6.50
CA THR A 41 1.87 -5.45 5.69
C THR A 41 0.74 -4.50 6.04
N LEU A 42 -0.06 -4.13 5.05
CA LEU A 42 -1.18 -3.21 5.21
C LEU A 42 -2.29 -3.56 4.24
N ALA A 43 -3.53 -3.64 4.74
CA ALA A 43 -4.72 -3.59 3.90
C ALA A 43 -5.79 -2.75 4.62
N ALA A 44 -6.15 -1.60 4.06
CA ALA A 44 -7.12 -0.69 4.66
C ALA A 44 -7.71 0.29 3.64
N PRO A 45 -8.90 0.85 3.93
CA PRO A 45 -9.48 1.91 3.12
C PRO A 45 -8.61 3.17 3.12
N ALA A 46 -8.37 3.73 1.96
CA ALA A 46 -7.58 4.93 1.75
C ALA A 46 -8.28 6.19 2.32
N PHE A 47 -7.49 7.08 2.92
CA PHE A 47 -7.88 8.46 3.14
C PHE A 47 -6.81 9.36 2.52
N PRO A 48 -7.06 9.88 1.30
CA PRO A 48 -6.07 10.65 0.54
C PRO A 48 -5.94 12.08 1.06
N LEU A 49 -4.72 12.62 0.99
CA LEU A 49 -4.44 14.03 1.30
C LEU A 49 -3.19 14.53 0.56
N VAL A 50 -3.14 15.84 0.35
CA VAL A 50 -2.01 16.52 -0.30
C VAL A 50 -1.34 17.46 0.68
N CYS A 51 -0.03 17.34 0.80
CA CYS A 51 0.85 18.26 1.50
C CYS A 51 1.65 19.10 0.50
N SER A 52 1.80 20.39 0.76
CA SER A 52 2.79 21.17 0.03
C SER A 52 4.22 20.69 0.34
N PRO A 53 5.17 20.86 -0.59
CA PRO A 53 6.56 20.47 -0.35
C PRO A 53 7.12 21.10 0.93
N GLY A 54 7.56 20.26 1.88
CA GLY A 54 8.10 20.69 3.18
C GLY A 54 7.08 21.14 4.23
N ASP A 55 5.78 20.93 4.00
CA ASP A 55 4.71 21.30 4.95
C ASP A 55 3.81 20.09 5.25
N ASN A 56 3.58 19.79 6.52
CA ASN A 56 2.76 18.64 6.93
C ASN A 56 1.42 19.01 7.62
N LEU A 57 0.92 20.25 7.44
CA LEU A 57 -0.34 20.68 8.07
C LEU A 57 -1.51 19.76 7.68
N SER A 58 -1.60 19.35 6.41
CA SER A 58 -2.68 18.44 5.94
C SER A 58 -2.71 17.11 6.71
N ILE A 59 -1.57 16.58 7.15
CA ILE A 59 -1.50 15.36 7.95
C ILE A 59 -2.17 15.58 9.32
N HIS A 60 -1.91 16.72 9.98
CA HIS A 60 -2.54 17.03 11.26
C HIS A 60 -4.06 17.16 11.14
N ILE A 61 -4.55 17.77 10.06
CA ILE A 61 -6.00 17.87 9.78
C ILE A 61 -6.59 16.49 9.48
N ALA A 62 -5.87 15.65 8.75
CA ALA A 62 -6.32 14.29 8.42
C ALA A 62 -6.49 13.42 9.67
N MET A 63 -5.66 13.58 10.71
CA MET A 63 -5.79 12.87 11.99
C MET A 63 -7.16 13.07 12.66
N GLU A 64 -7.79 14.23 12.45
CA GLU A 64 -9.09 14.55 13.01
C GLU A 64 -10.26 14.12 12.12
N ARG A 65 -10.02 13.92 10.82
CA ARG A 65 -11.07 13.72 9.82
C ARG A 65 -11.15 12.33 9.25
N ALA A 66 -10.03 11.60 9.23
CA ALA A 66 -9.99 10.26 8.64
C ALA A 66 -10.84 9.29 9.47
N PRO A 67 -11.66 8.45 8.83
CA PRO A 67 -12.38 7.39 9.51
C PRO A 67 -11.42 6.44 10.23
N ARG A 68 -11.82 5.93 11.40
CA ARG A 68 -11.06 4.88 12.08
C ARG A 68 -10.92 3.65 11.19
N GLY A 69 -9.76 3.04 11.19
CA GLY A 69 -9.42 1.92 10.31
C GLY A 69 -8.91 2.33 8.94
N SER A 70 -8.75 3.63 8.65
CA SER A 70 -8.18 4.11 7.40
C SER A 70 -6.65 4.09 7.41
N VAL A 71 -6.08 4.03 6.21
CA VAL A 71 -4.68 4.35 5.93
C VAL A 71 -4.60 5.75 5.33
N LEU A 72 -3.64 6.57 5.78
CA LEU A 72 -3.38 7.85 5.15
C LEU A 72 -2.53 7.66 3.89
N VAL A 73 -3.02 8.18 2.76
CA VAL A 73 -2.27 8.23 1.49
C VAL A 73 -1.88 9.69 1.24
N VAL A 74 -0.58 9.98 1.36
CA VAL A 74 -0.05 11.35 1.48
C VAL A 74 0.80 11.71 0.28
N ALA A 75 0.29 12.61 -0.57
CA ALA A 75 1.06 13.19 -1.65
C ALA A 75 1.82 14.42 -1.17
N THR A 76 3.13 14.47 -1.46
CA THR A 76 4.04 15.59 -1.12
C THR A 76 4.73 16.18 -2.34
N GLY A 77 4.36 15.71 -3.55
CA GLY A 77 5.06 16.04 -4.78
C GLY A 77 6.46 15.44 -4.84
N ASN A 78 6.65 14.26 -4.27
CA ASN A 78 7.95 13.54 -4.20
C ASN A 78 9.02 14.30 -3.38
N PHE A 79 8.62 15.25 -2.53
CA PHE A 79 9.57 16.01 -1.73
C PHE A 79 9.96 15.24 -0.47
N VAL A 80 11.22 14.80 -0.39
CA VAL A 80 11.73 14.00 0.72
C VAL A 80 12.13 14.89 1.90
N ALA A 81 11.25 14.98 2.91
CA ALA A 81 11.48 15.58 4.23
C ALA A 81 10.86 14.69 5.30
N GLY A 82 11.12 14.91 6.56
CA GLY A 82 10.55 14.15 7.68
C GLY A 82 9.11 14.59 7.99
N TYR A 83 8.17 14.30 7.09
CA TYR A 83 6.75 14.63 7.25
C TYR A 83 6.10 13.89 8.41
N TRP A 84 6.58 12.68 8.69
CA TRP A 84 6.03 11.77 9.69
C TRP A 84 7.14 11.23 10.58
N GLY A 85 6.81 10.94 11.83
CA GLY A 85 7.70 10.35 12.82
C GLY A 85 6.91 9.78 13.99
N GLU A 86 7.58 9.47 15.12
CA GLU A 86 6.97 8.78 16.26
C GLU A 86 5.76 9.53 16.85
N VAL A 87 5.83 10.86 16.97
CA VAL A 87 4.73 11.67 17.53
C VAL A 87 3.45 11.51 16.72
N LEU A 88 3.55 11.57 15.38
CA LEU A 88 2.38 11.38 14.51
C LEU A 88 1.93 9.92 14.48
N THR A 89 2.82 8.97 14.64
CA THR A 89 2.48 7.55 14.79
C THR A 89 1.61 7.32 16.02
N VAL A 90 2.00 7.87 17.18
CA VAL A 90 1.20 7.79 18.41
C VAL A 90 -0.18 8.45 18.23
N ALA A 91 -0.22 9.62 17.59
CA ALA A 91 -1.47 10.30 17.30
C ALA A 91 -2.38 9.46 16.38
N ALA A 92 -1.80 8.82 15.35
CA ALA A 92 -2.50 7.95 14.42
C ALA A 92 -3.11 6.72 15.12
N GLU A 93 -2.32 6.04 15.96
CA GLU A 93 -2.80 4.90 16.76
C GLU A 93 -4.02 5.27 17.61
N VAL A 94 -3.99 6.43 18.29
CA VAL A 94 -5.12 6.95 19.08
C VAL A 94 -6.32 7.31 18.20
N ALA A 95 -6.08 7.94 17.06
CA ALA A 95 -7.11 8.26 16.07
C ALA A 95 -7.69 7.02 15.38
N GLY A 96 -7.02 5.86 15.50
CA GLY A 96 -7.40 4.61 14.84
C GLY A 96 -7.01 4.55 13.38
N ILE A 97 -6.02 5.33 12.96
CA ILE A 97 -5.34 5.21 11.67
C ILE A 97 -4.43 3.99 11.73
N VAL A 98 -4.45 3.14 10.72
CA VAL A 98 -3.79 1.84 10.75
C VAL A 98 -2.49 1.77 9.93
N GLY A 99 -2.12 2.82 9.22
CA GLY A 99 -0.89 2.88 8.44
C GLY A 99 -0.72 4.17 7.65
N LEU A 100 0.42 4.27 7.00
CA LEU A 100 0.82 5.42 6.19
C LEU A 100 1.40 4.94 4.85
N VAL A 101 0.97 5.56 3.76
CA VAL A 101 1.63 5.51 2.45
C VAL A 101 1.94 6.94 2.02
N ILE A 102 3.20 7.25 1.74
CA ILE A 102 3.64 8.63 1.46
C ILE A 102 4.70 8.67 0.35
N ASP A 103 4.53 9.54 -0.63
CA ASP A 103 5.53 9.80 -1.68
C ASP A 103 6.67 10.73 -1.21
N GLY A 104 6.65 11.11 0.05
CA GLY A 104 7.66 11.90 0.74
C GLY A 104 8.57 11.08 1.64
N GLY A 105 9.15 11.74 2.65
CA GLY A 105 10.03 11.12 3.63
C GLY A 105 9.46 11.07 5.05
N VAL A 106 10.02 10.16 5.83
CA VAL A 106 9.70 9.97 7.27
C VAL A 106 10.97 10.05 8.12
N ARG A 107 10.82 10.08 9.44
CA ARG A 107 11.91 10.03 10.41
C ARG A 107 11.54 9.13 11.58
N ASP A 108 12.41 8.99 12.58
CA ASP A 108 12.19 8.16 13.79
C ASP A 108 11.94 6.66 13.45
N VAL A 109 12.66 6.14 12.44
CA VAL A 109 12.50 4.79 11.87
C VAL A 109 12.46 3.71 12.95
N ALA A 110 13.44 3.72 13.89
CA ALA A 110 13.52 2.72 14.94
C ALA A 110 12.30 2.69 15.86
N ALA A 111 11.68 3.84 16.11
CA ALA A 111 10.48 3.94 16.94
C ALA A 111 9.25 3.34 16.22
N MET A 112 9.05 3.68 14.95
CA MET A 112 7.94 3.14 14.14
C MET A 112 8.08 1.63 13.93
N THR A 113 9.31 1.13 13.73
CA THR A 113 9.60 -0.31 13.63
C THR A 113 9.25 -1.04 14.93
N ARG A 114 9.66 -0.51 16.10
CA ARG A 114 9.30 -1.11 17.40
C ARG A 114 7.79 -1.16 17.63
N ARG A 115 7.06 -0.14 17.18
CA ARG A 115 5.58 -0.07 17.25
C ARG A 115 4.91 -0.99 16.23
N ARG A 116 5.67 -1.49 15.24
CA ARG A 116 5.11 -2.24 14.11
C ARG A 116 4.01 -1.48 13.37
N PHE A 117 4.10 -0.14 13.36
CA PHE A 117 3.18 0.68 12.59
C PHE A 117 3.55 0.62 11.10
N PRO A 118 2.65 0.17 10.22
CA PRO A 118 2.95 0.02 8.81
C PRO A 118 3.16 1.38 8.14
N VAL A 119 4.33 1.56 7.53
CA VAL A 119 4.72 2.77 6.79
C VAL A 119 5.36 2.37 5.48
N PHE A 120 4.85 2.94 4.40
CA PHE A 120 5.39 2.83 3.05
C PHE A 120 5.78 4.23 2.58
N THR A 121 7.03 4.43 2.25
CA THR A 121 7.62 5.76 2.06
C THR A 121 8.64 5.76 0.93
N ARG A 122 8.82 6.91 0.28
CA ARG A 122 9.88 7.11 -0.71
C ARG A 122 11.27 7.20 -0.06
N GLY A 123 11.35 7.59 1.21
CA GLY A 123 12.64 7.71 1.85
C GLY A 123 12.61 8.17 3.30
N VAL A 124 13.80 8.30 3.86
CA VAL A 124 14.03 8.75 5.25
C VAL A 124 14.79 10.06 5.21
N SER A 125 14.35 11.04 6.01
CA SER A 125 14.99 12.35 6.08
C SER A 125 14.85 12.97 7.47
N VAL A 126 15.92 13.50 8.00
CA VAL A 126 15.92 14.31 9.25
C VAL A 126 15.41 15.73 9.03
N ARG A 127 15.24 16.17 7.77
CA ARG A 127 14.78 17.51 7.42
C ARG A 127 13.37 17.74 7.98
N GLY A 128 13.21 18.77 8.81
CA GLY A 128 11.92 19.14 9.39
C GLY A 128 10.94 19.70 8.37
N THR A 129 9.67 19.78 8.78
CA THR A 129 8.55 20.38 8.03
C THR A 129 7.96 21.56 8.78
N ILE A 130 7.30 22.47 8.04
CA ILE A 130 6.51 23.56 8.58
C ILE A 130 5.01 23.20 8.56
N LYS A 131 4.16 24.13 9.03
CA LYS A 131 2.68 24.01 9.09
C LYS A 131 2.07 25.36 8.73
N ALA A 132 1.98 25.66 7.43
CA ALA A 132 1.56 26.96 6.95
C ALA A 132 0.69 26.93 5.69
N SER A 133 0.71 25.84 4.93
CA SER A 133 -0.01 25.72 3.66
C SER A 133 -1.48 25.40 3.88
N SER A 134 -2.32 25.80 2.90
CA SER A 134 -3.73 25.42 2.90
C SER A 134 -3.90 23.89 2.82
N PRO A 135 -4.67 23.28 3.72
CA PRO A 135 -4.83 21.84 3.74
C PRO A 135 -5.72 21.33 2.60
N SER A 136 -5.38 20.13 2.06
CA SER A 136 -6.22 19.39 1.14
C SER A 136 -6.34 17.95 1.64
N VAL A 137 -7.51 17.55 2.11
CA VAL A 137 -7.76 16.24 2.71
C VAL A 137 -9.07 15.62 2.22
N GLY A 138 -9.08 14.30 2.01
CA GLY A 138 -10.26 13.53 1.61
C GLY A 138 -10.67 13.67 0.15
N GLN A 139 -9.93 14.43 -0.67
CA GLN A 139 -10.21 14.60 -2.09
C GLN A 139 -9.50 13.52 -2.91
N ALA A 140 -10.18 13.03 -3.97
CA ALA A 140 -9.54 12.12 -4.90
C ALA A 140 -8.33 12.78 -5.58
N MET A 141 -7.29 12.00 -5.81
CA MET A 141 -6.04 12.48 -6.41
C MET A 141 -5.34 11.38 -7.21
N LEU A 142 -4.30 11.74 -7.96
CA LEU A 142 -3.33 10.81 -8.52
C LEU A 142 -2.17 10.68 -7.52
N PHE A 143 -1.82 9.45 -7.17
CA PHE A 143 -0.74 9.16 -6.23
C PHE A 143 0.18 8.09 -6.79
N GLY A 144 1.45 8.42 -7.00
CA GLY A 144 2.44 7.49 -7.54
C GLY A 144 2.02 6.80 -8.85
N GLY A 145 1.25 7.48 -9.70
CA GLY A 145 0.73 6.94 -10.96
C GLY A 145 -0.64 6.24 -10.86
N ALA A 146 -1.14 5.93 -9.66
CA ALA A 146 -2.44 5.32 -9.45
C ALA A 146 -3.50 6.35 -9.01
N PRO A 147 -4.74 6.31 -9.51
CA PRO A 147 -5.82 7.09 -8.96
C PRO A 147 -6.18 6.58 -7.55
N VAL A 148 -6.52 7.50 -6.64
CA VAL A 148 -7.00 7.15 -5.30
C VAL A 148 -8.13 8.06 -4.87
N ALA A 149 -9.18 7.47 -4.36
CA ALA A 149 -10.30 8.14 -3.70
C ALA A 149 -10.46 7.62 -2.27
N ALA A 150 -11.16 8.37 -1.43
CA ALA A 150 -11.46 7.92 -0.09
C ALA A 150 -12.30 6.63 -0.13
N GLY A 151 -11.86 5.61 0.60
CA GLY A 151 -12.49 4.30 0.65
C GLY A 151 -11.94 3.26 -0.33
N ASP A 152 -11.09 3.62 -1.28
CA ASP A 152 -10.37 2.65 -2.12
C ASP A 152 -9.46 1.78 -1.25
N MET A 153 -9.29 0.51 -1.60
CA MET A 153 -8.48 -0.43 -0.80
C MET A 153 -7.00 -0.30 -1.12
N VAL A 154 -6.23 0.16 -0.17
CA VAL A 154 -4.77 0.08 -0.22
C VAL A 154 -4.34 -1.30 0.25
N VAL A 155 -3.51 -1.97 -0.54
CA VAL A 155 -2.82 -3.21 -0.13
C VAL A 155 -1.34 -3.01 -0.35
N ALA A 156 -0.54 -3.28 0.67
CA ALA A 156 0.88 -3.03 0.64
C ALA A 156 1.66 -4.06 1.45
N ASP A 157 2.81 -4.45 0.93
CA ASP A 157 3.74 -5.41 1.53
C ASP A 157 5.19 -5.13 1.03
N ASP A 158 6.11 -6.07 1.21
CA ASP A 158 7.51 -5.89 0.79
C ASP A 158 7.68 -5.80 -0.74
N ASP A 159 6.69 -6.25 -1.54
CA ASP A 159 6.71 -6.13 -3.01
C ASP A 159 6.34 -4.72 -3.48
N GLY A 160 5.48 -4.02 -2.73
CA GLY A 160 5.09 -2.65 -3.06
C GLY A 160 3.70 -2.27 -2.56
N VAL A 161 3.09 -1.32 -3.25
CA VAL A 161 1.78 -0.75 -2.91
C VAL A 161 0.86 -0.78 -4.12
N ILE A 162 -0.37 -1.23 -3.91
CA ILE A 162 -1.45 -1.10 -4.89
C ILE A 162 -2.65 -0.39 -4.28
N ILE A 163 -3.46 0.26 -5.11
CA ILE A 163 -4.71 0.92 -4.70
C ILE A 163 -5.84 0.41 -5.59
N VAL A 164 -6.65 -0.48 -5.04
CA VAL A 164 -7.78 -1.09 -5.74
C VAL A 164 -9.03 -0.23 -5.53
N PRO A 165 -9.68 0.26 -6.60
CA PRO A 165 -10.93 1.00 -6.47
C PRO A 165 -11.98 0.20 -5.70
N ALA A 166 -12.71 0.84 -4.79
CA ALA A 166 -13.69 0.17 -3.95
C ALA A 166 -14.74 -0.63 -4.77
N ALA A 167 -15.14 -0.10 -5.93
CA ALA A 167 -16.09 -0.76 -6.83
C ALA A 167 -15.55 -2.05 -7.47
N GLU A 168 -14.23 -2.23 -7.56
CA GLU A 168 -13.57 -3.36 -8.19
C GLU A 168 -13.04 -4.39 -7.17
N LEU A 169 -13.15 -4.11 -5.88
CA LEU A 169 -12.48 -4.87 -4.84
C LEU A 169 -12.94 -6.34 -4.78
N GLU A 170 -14.24 -6.59 -4.74
CA GLU A 170 -14.77 -7.96 -4.65
C GLU A 170 -14.44 -8.79 -5.90
N ARG A 171 -14.50 -8.18 -7.08
CA ARG A 171 -14.10 -8.83 -8.34
C ARG A 171 -12.62 -9.19 -8.31
N SER A 172 -11.78 -8.25 -7.85
CA SER A 172 -10.33 -8.45 -7.77
C SER A 172 -9.95 -9.52 -6.75
N LEU A 173 -10.62 -9.57 -5.60
CA LEU A 173 -10.42 -10.60 -4.58
C LEU A 173 -10.78 -11.99 -5.12
N ALA A 174 -11.95 -12.15 -5.74
CA ALA A 174 -12.36 -13.44 -6.31
C ALA A 174 -11.39 -13.93 -7.39
N ALA A 175 -10.91 -13.03 -8.25
CA ALA A 175 -9.92 -13.36 -9.27
C ALA A 175 -8.56 -13.76 -8.66
N ALA A 176 -8.13 -13.05 -7.60
CA ALA A 176 -6.86 -13.33 -6.91
C ALA A 176 -6.89 -14.65 -6.15
N GLU A 177 -8.00 -15.01 -5.51
CA GLU A 177 -8.19 -16.30 -4.84
C GLU A 177 -8.13 -17.46 -5.85
N ALA A 178 -8.79 -17.30 -7.01
CA ALA A 178 -8.72 -18.31 -8.08
C ALA A 178 -7.30 -18.45 -8.65
N ARG A 179 -6.55 -17.33 -8.77
CA ARG A 179 -5.15 -17.34 -9.18
C ARG A 179 -4.27 -18.04 -8.16
N ALA A 180 -4.38 -17.70 -6.89
CA ALA A 180 -3.61 -18.31 -5.80
C ALA A 180 -3.79 -19.84 -5.74
N SER A 181 -5.02 -20.34 -5.95
CA SER A 181 -5.28 -21.78 -6.07
C SER A 181 -4.51 -22.42 -7.22
N LYS A 182 -4.53 -21.82 -8.41
CA LYS A 182 -3.79 -22.33 -9.58
C LYS A 182 -2.28 -22.30 -9.37
N GLU A 183 -1.77 -21.25 -8.73
CA GLU A 183 -0.34 -21.13 -8.41
C GLU A 183 0.09 -22.20 -7.38
N ALA A 184 -0.75 -22.49 -6.39
CA ALA A 184 -0.50 -23.58 -5.44
C ALA A 184 -0.41 -24.95 -6.13
N GLU A 185 -1.32 -25.25 -7.07
CA GLU A 185 -1.26 -26.47 -7.87
C GLU A 185 0.01 -26.54 -8.73
N MET A 186 0.36 -25.41 -9.37
CA MET A 186 1.58 -25.30 -10.18
C MET A 186 2.83 -25.56 -9.34
N MET A 187 2.94 -24.93 -8.15
CA MET A 187 4.06 -25.13 -7.24
C MET A 187 4.18 -26.59 -6.78
N ALA A 188 3.05 -27.28 -6.53
CA ALA A 188 3.05 -28.70 -6.19
C ALA A 188 3.60 -29.57 -7.32
N ARG A 189 3.22 -29.30 -8.57
CA ARG A 189 3.70 -30.01 -9.76
C ARG A 189 5.19 -29.75 -10.04
N LEU A 190 5.62 -28.48 -9.87
CA LEU A 190 7.05 -28.10 -9.95
C LEU A 190 7.88 -28.87 -8.92
N SER A 191 7.38 -29.00 -7.70
CA SER A 191 8.05 -29.75 -6.63
C SER A 191 8.15 -31.26 -6.93
N GLN A 192 7.35 -31.79 -7.87
CA GLN A 192 7.41 -33.17 -8.36
C GLN A 192 8.31 -33.30 -9.59
N GLY A 193 8.97 -32.25 -10.04
CA GLY A 193 9.95 -32.24 -11.12
C GLY A 193 9.39 -31.86 -12.49
N GLU A 194 8.14 -31.40 -12.58
CA GLU A 194 7.64 -30.77 -13.81
C GLU A 194 8.35 -29.43 -14.04
N THR A 195 8.37 -28.93 -15.27
CA THR A 195 9.04 -27.69 -15.62
C THR A 195 8.06 -26.56 -15.89
N THR A 196 8.46 -25.31 -15.67
CA THR A 196 7.65 -24.14 -16.04
C THR A 196 7.34 -24.10 -17.54
N MET A 197 8.26 -24.59 -18.37
CA MET A 197 8.05 -24.68 -19.82
C MET A 197 6.86 -25.57 -20.17
N ASP A 198 6.72 -26.71 -19.50
CA ASP A 198 5.61 -27.66 -19.75
C ASP A 198 4.31 -27.11 -19.15
N LEU A 199 4.36 -26.63 -17.91
CA LEU A 199 3.19 -26.10 -17.19
C LEU A 199 2.57 -24.88 -17.85
N LEU A 200 3.39 -24.04 -18.47
CA LEU A 200 2.95 -22.81 -19.16
C LEU A 200 2.71 -23.02 -20.67
N GLY A 201 2.86 -24.25 -21.18
CA GLY A 201 2.67 -24.54 -22.60
C GLY A 201 3.73 -23.92 -23.52
N LEU A 202 4.93 -23.69 -23.00
CA LEU A 202 6.03 -23.01 -23.69
C LEU A 202 7.02 -23.98 -24.38
N SER A 203 6.74 -25.27 -24.41
CA SER A 203 7.66 -26.32 -24.90
C SER A 203 8.15 -26.08 -26.33
N ALA A 204 7.31 -25.48 -27.19
CA ALA A 204 7.70 -25.14 -28.57
C ALA A 204 8.87 -24.12 -28.65
N TRP A 205 9.19 -23.40 -27.58
CA TRP A 205 10.32 -22.48 -27.55
C TRP A 205 11.66 -23.18 -27.32
N ARG A 206 11.68 -24.45 -26.84
CA ARG A 206 12.91 -25.23 -26.63
C ARG A 206 13.71 -25.45 -27.91
N GLU A 207 13.03 -25.51 -29.05
CA GLU A 207 13.66 -25.73 -30.37
C GLU A 207 14.14 -24.46 -31.05
N ARG A 208 13.89 -23.27 -30.42
CA ARG A 208 14.22 -21.96 -30.99
C ARG A 208 15.48 -21.33 -30.42
N VAL A 209 16.15 -22.01 -29.47
CA VAL A 209 17.36 -21.55 -28.77
C VAL A 209 18.55 -22.39 -29.16
#